data_9a73661e6e0588d7c53fc475ec6391bc
#
_entry.id   9a73661e6e0588d7c53fc475ec6391bc
#
_cell.length_a   1.000
_cell.length_b   1.000
_cell.length_c   1.000
_cell.angle_alpha   90.00
_cell.angle_beta   90.00
_cell.angle_gamma   90.00
#
_symmetry.space_group_name_H-M   'P 1'
#
loop_
_entity.id
_entity.type
_entity.pdbx_description
1 polymer ?
#
loop_
_entity_poly.entity_id
_entity_poly.type
_entity_poly.pdbx_seq_one_letter_code
_entity_poly.pdbx_strand_id
1 'polypeptide(L)'
;MAETQESLKLPIIIDLGSSEIKAGLSGDEKPSVKFKSYLGEPKFKKVFSPLYKNPEMKVQYIGEDCFKNIGLNKIRNLINHGKIANEHDIMPLFNHIYSKLGISTEEISEHPVLITEPLLNPYINREKIADSLFDDMGVPALFFASQPILSLFSTSNTSGIILESGDAVTQSCIAYEGYSLPNTFERFDFGGGDVTQYLKLLLKMKGYKLYNSNEYRLINDMKEKYCFFLPEDKNLDFEKVKKVLDNKKINYYLPDGTTVLLGDERIVASEILFNPDIIGKEYLGLTDIILSSINKAEIQLRPKAFENIVLSGGNILMKGLADKLKADIIKKTNKILKINVNPIKEPQLSCWIGGYVLANLGSFENMCVSKKEWEEKGSKILEIKTI
;
A
#
# COMPACT_ATOMS: atom_id res chain seq x y z
N MET A 1 41.09 -15.53 18.25
CA MET A 1 40.18 -14.82 19.14
C MET A 1 38.81 -14.97 18.49
N ALA A 2 37.88 -15.63 19.14
CA ALA A 2 36.50 -15.69 18.60
C ALA A 2 35.93 -14.27 18.73
N GLU A 3 35.64 -13.64 17.61
CA GLU A 3 34.81 -12.45 17.60
C GLU A 3 33.48 -12.82 18.25
N THR A 4 33.19 -12.23 19.38
CA THR A 4 31.84 -12.26 19.97
C THR A 4 30.93 -11.64 18.94
N GLN A 5 30.18 -12.45 18.18
CA GLN A 5 29.05 -11.97 17.40
C GLN A 5 28.09 -11.32 18.40
N GLU A 6 28.07 -9.98 18.44
CA GLU A 6 27.02 -9.24 19.14
C GLU A 6 25.71 -9.69 18.55
N SER A 7 24.83 -10.23 19.37
CA SER A 7 23.51 -10.67 18.91
C SER A 7 22.72 -9.46 18.42
N LEU A 8 22.32 -9.47 17.16
CA LEU A 8 21.47 -8.43 16.60
C LEU A 8 20.20 -8.24 17.43
N LYS A 9 19.75 -7.00 17.54
CA LYS A 9 18.45 -6.68 18.17
C LYS A 9 17.29 -7.09 17.26
N LEU A 10 16.06 -6.91 17.76
CA LEU A 10 14.84 -7.24 17.01
C LEU A 10 14.79 -6.51 15.66
N PRO A 11 14.45 -7.21 14.57
CA PRO A 11 14.29 -6.58 13.26
C PRO A 11 13.23 -5.47 13.25
N ILE A 12 13.50 -4.42 12.46
CA ILE A 12 12.52 -3.36 12.16
C ILE A 12 11.79 -3.74 10.88
N ILE A 13 10.47 -3.70 10.91
CA ILE A 13 9.61 -3.96 9.76
C ILE A 13 9.04 -2.64 9.28
N ILE A 14 9.24 -2.33 7.99
CA ILE A 14 8.80 -1.09 7.36
C ILE A 14 7.95 -1.42 6.14
N ASP A 15 6.66 -1.06 6.18
CA ASP A 15 5.75 -1.15 5.05
C ASP A 15 5.62 0.22 4.37
N LEU A 16 6.21 0.33 3.17
CA LEU A 16 6.25 1.56 2.37
C LEU A 16 4.99 1.72 1.51
N GLY A 17 3.85 1.94 2.16
CA GLY A 17 2.59 2.17 1.45
C GLY A 17 2.44 3.56 0.86
N SER A 18 1.79 3.68 -0.30
CA SER A 18 1.57 4.98 -0.99
C SER A 18 0.62 5.91 -0.25
N SER A 19 -0.35 5.38 0.50
CA SER A 19 -1.26 6.17 1.34
C SER A 19 -0.72 6.35 2.75
N GLU A 20 -0.16 5.28 3.33
CA GLU A 20 0.27 5.24 4.73
C GLU A 20 1.51 4.35 4.88
N ILE A 21 2.51 4.86 5.58
CA ILE A 21 3.71 4.13 5.96
C ILE A 21 3.50 3.55 7.35
N LYS A 22 3.91 2.29 7.54
CA LYS A 22 3.78 1.59 8.81
C LYS A 22 5.14 1.02 9.19
N ALA A 23 5.53 1.19 10.45
CA ALA A 23 6.77 0.65 10.97
C ALA A 23 6.61 0.15 12.40
N GLY A 24 7.48 -0.78 12.79
CA GLY A 24 7.49 -1.33 14.14
C GLY A 24 8.60 -2.37 14.30
N LEU A 25 8.85 -2.78 15.53
CA LEU A 25 9.77 -3.88 15.85
C LEU A 25 9.07 -5.22 15.67
N SER A 26 9.83 -6.26 15.33
CA SER A 26 9.31 -7.63 15.23
C SER A 26 8.90 -8.26 16.57
N GLY A 27 9.04 -7.53 17.67
CA GLY A 27 8.48 -7.89 18.97
C GLY A 27 7.01 -7.52 19.17
N ASP A 28 6.49 -6.62 18.30
CA ASP A 28 5.12 -6.11 18.40
C ASP A 28 4.23 -6.84 17.38
N GLU A 29 3.01 -7.24 17.78
CA GLU A 29 2.05 -7.89 16.87
C GLU A 29 1.43 -6.91 15.83
N LYS A 30 1.55 -5.62 16.06
CA LYS A 30 1.04 -4.55 15.19
C LYS A 30 2.06 -3.42 15.07
N PRO A 31 2.05 -2.69 13.94
CA PRO A 31 2.97 -1.57 13.76
C PRO A 31 2.74 -0.49 14.83
N SER A 32 3.78 -0.13 15.55
CA SER A 32 3.77 0.92 16.59
C SER A 32 3.77 2.33 15.98
N VAL A 33 4.26 2.47 14.75
CA VAL A 33 4.32 3.73 14.01
C VAL A 33 3.49 3.65 12.75
N LYS A 34 2.58 4.63 12.57
CA LYS A 34 1.77 4.81 11.35
C LYS A 34 1.68 6.29 11.04
N PHE A 35 1.89 6.66 9.79
CA PHE A 35 1.69 8.04 9.33
C PHE A 35 1.41 8.09 7.83
N LYS A 36 0.72 9.16 7.39
CA LYS A 36 0.41 9.34 5.97
C LYS A 36 1.67 9.58 5.14
N SER A 37 1.70 9.01 3.94
CA SER A 37 2.86 9.05 3.04
C SER A 37 3.00 10.41 2.34
N TYR A 38 3.05 11.51 3.13
CA TYR A 38 3.19 12.87 2.62
C TYR A 38 4.46 13.53 3.15
N LEU A 39 5.04 14.39 2.30
CA LEU A 39 6.10 15.33 2.63
C LEU A 39 5.66 16.74 2.29
N GLY A 40 5.82 17.66 3.26
CA GLY A 40 5.56 19.08 3.11
C GLY A 40 6.84 19.90 3.17
N GLU A 41 7.04 20.76 2.19
CA GLU A 41 8.13 21.73 2.15
C GLU A 41 7.58 23.16 2.11
N PRO A 42 8.23 24.15 2.78
CA PRO A 42 7.81 25.54 2.69
C PRO A 42 7.80 26.04 1.25
N LYS A 43 6.70 26.65 0.80
CA LYS A 43 6.57 27.23 -0.55
C LYS A 43 7.57 28.37 -0.80
N PHE A 44 7.91 29.10 0.25
CA PHE A 44 8.71 30.33 0.17
C PHE A 44 10.01 30.18 0.97
N LYS A 45 10.95 29.37 0.49
CA LYS A 45 12.25 29.16 1.14
C LYS A 45 13.04 30.46 1.39
N LYS A 46 12.83 31.50 0.56
CA LYS A 46 13.51 32.82 0.69
C LYS A 46 12.88 33.76 1.71
N VAL A 47 11.61 33.62 2.05
CA VAL A 47 10.91 34.47 3.03
C VAL A 47 11.29 34.07 4.46
N PHE A 48 11.79 32.85 4.65
CA PHE A 48 12.29 32.34 5.91
C PHE A 48 13.81 32.56 6.06
N SER A 49 14.29 33.72 5.58
CA SER A 49 15.62 34.24 5.83
C SER A 49 15.93 34.32 7.34
N PRO A 50 17.22 34.34 7.76
CA PRO A 50 17.66 34.38 9.18
C PRO A 50 17.02 35.46 10.06
N LEU A 51 16.35 36.46 9.46
CA LEU A 51 15.65 37.52 10.17
C LEU A 51 14.30 37.06 10.82
N TYR A 52 13.72 35.94 10.35
CA TYR A 52 12.53 35.30 10.94
C TYR A 52 12.92 33.94 11.52
N LYS A 53 13.79 33.93 12.52
CA LYS A 53 14.11 32.73 13.30
C LYS A 53 12.87 32.36 14.15
N ASN A 54 11.92 31.68 13.54
CA ASN A 54 10.98 30.87 14.33
C ASN A 54 11.66 29.50 14.53
N PRO A 55 12.15 29.17 15.74
CA PRO A 55 12.85 27.92 16.02
C PRO A 55 11.97 26.68 15.84
N GLU A 56 10.65 26.86 15.73
CA GLU A 56 9.68 25.78 15.51
C GLU A 56 9.45 25.43 14.03
N MET A 57 9.98 26.20 13.07
CA MET A 57 9.81 25.92 11.64
C MET A 57 10.81 24.89 11.16
N LYS A 58 10.34 23.68 10.98
CA LYS A 58 11.08 22.61 10.32
C LYS A 58 11.25 22.91 8.82
N VAL A 59 12.37 22.48 8.24
CA VAL A 59 12.62 22.59 6.80
C VAL A 59 11.72 21.63 6.00
N GLN A 60 11.36 20.52 6.62
CA GLN A 60 10.48 19.49 6.05
C GLN A 60 9.53 18.94 7.12
N TYR A 61 8.33 18.61 6.70
CA TYR A 61 7.29 17.98 7.52
C TYR A 61 6.94 16.64 6.89
N ILE A 62 6.80 15.58 7.67
CA ILE A 62 6.41 14.25 7.20
C ILE A 62 5.12 13.82 7.90
N GLY A 63 4.26 13.13 7.16
CA GLY A 63 2.99 12.64 7.67
C GLY A 63 1.94 13.73 7.85
N GLU A 64 1.16 13.63 8.91
CA GLU A 64 0.06 14.54 9.23
C GLU A 64 0.54 15.97 9.54
N ASP A 65 1.76 16.12 9.98
CA ASP A 65 2.35 17.44 10.28
C ASP A 65 2.43 18.34 9.03
N CYS A 66 2.45 17.75 7.83
CA CYS A 66 2.37 18.49 6.57
C CYS A 66 1.15 19.41 6.49
N PHE A 67 0.05 19.02 7.16
CA PHE A 67 -1.24 19.70 7.09
C PHE A 67 -1.43 20.77 8.17
N LYS A 68 -0.55 20.89 9.16
CA LYS A 68 -0.65 21.92 10.18
C LYS A 68 -0.52 23.34 9.61
N ASN A 69 0.28 23.50 8.54
CA ASN A 69 0.54 24.79 7.88
C ASN A 69 0.31 24.71 6.36
N ILE A 70 -0.83 24.21 5.95
CA ILE A 70 -1.19 23.90 4.55
C ILE A 70 -1.02 25.09 3.59
N GLY A 71 -1.38 26.32 4.01
CA GLY A 71 -1.22 27.50 3.19
C GLY A 71 0.25 27.81 2.85
N LEU A 72 1.16 27.44 3.73
CA LEU A 72 2.60 27.73 3.64
C LEU A 72 3.40 26.59 3.03
N ASN A 73 2.90 25.35 3.05
CA ASN A 73 3.60 24.17 2.59
C ASN A 73 3.14 23.72 1.19
N LYS A 74 4.10 23.28 0.37
CA LYS A 74 3.87 22.45 -0.82
C LYS A 74 3.90 21.00 -0.37
N ILE A 75 2.76 20.31 -0.45
CA ILE A 75 2.62 18.92 -0.03
C ILE A 75 2.69 18.00 -1.26
N ARG A 76 3.45 16.91 -1.15
CA ARG A 76 3.57 15.87 -2.16
C ARG A 76 3.64 14.48 -1.52
N ASN A 77 3.37 13.45 -2.30
CA ASN A 77 3.51 12.07 -1.85
C ASN A 77 5.00 11.71 -1.70
N LEU A 78 5.35 10.98 -0.64
CA LEU A 78 6.65 10.35 -0.45
C LEU A 78 6.80 9.10 -1.32
N ILE A 79 5.74 8.30 -1.37
CA ILE A 79 5.70 7.05 -2.13
C ILE A 79 4.73 7.22 -3.31
N ASN A 80 5.20 6.93 -4.51
CA ASN A 80 4.41 6.97 -5.73
C ASN A 80 4.51 5.62 -6.45
N HIS A 81 3.39 4.93 -6.59
CA HIS A 81 3.33 3.59 -7.17
C HIS A 81 4.38 2.63 -6.60
N GLY A 82 4.49 2.59 -5.26
CA GLY A 82 5.41 1.71 -4.53
C GLY A 82 6.90 2.08 -4.65
N LYS A 83 7.23 3.28 -5.14
CA LYS A 83 8.59 3.81 -5.22
C LYS A 83 8.71 5.08 -4.40
N ILE A 84 9.84 5.32 -3.78
CA ILE A 84 10.14 6.62 -3.18
C ILE A 84 10.20 7.65 -4.30
N ALA A 85 9.38 8.70 -4.20
CA ALA A 85 9.16 9.65 -5.30
C ALA A 85 10.41 10.44 -5.66
N ASN A 86 11.29 10.67 -4.69
CA ASN A 86 12.52 11.42 -4.88
C ASN A 86 13.63 10.82 -4.00
N GLU A 87 14.79 10.61 -4.57
CA GLU A 87 15.95 10.05 -3.86
C GLU A 87 16.35 10.84 -2.60
N HIS A 88 16.28 12.18 -2.68
CA HIS A 88 16.55 13.05 -1.53
C HIS A 88 15.58 12.88 -0.35
N ASP A 89 14.48 12.14 -0.53
CA ASP A 89 13.51 11.87 0.52
C ASP A 89 13.82 10.60 1.32
N ILE A 90 14.74 9.75 0.82
CA ILE A 90 15.09 8.48 1.46
C ILE A 90 15.57 8.73 2.89
N MET A 91 16.64 9.49 3.06
CA MET A 91 17.19 9.78 4.37
C MET A 91 16.23 10.50 5.33
N PRO A 92 15.52 11.57 4.91
CA PRO A 92 14.49 12.18 5.75
C PRO A 92 13.40 11.22 6.19
N LEU A 93 12.96 10.32 5.31
CA LEU A 93 11.93 9.33 5.60
C LEU A 93 12.40 8.33 6.66
N PHE A 94 13.56 7.70 6.46
CA PHE A 94 14.07 6.70 7.40
C PHE A 94 14.44 7.33 8.75
N ASN A 95 15.06 8.51 8.77
CA ASN A 95 15.31 9.26 10.01
C ASN A 95 13.99 9.57 10.76
N HIS A 96 12.93 9.90 10.04
CA HIS A 96 11.63 10.11 10.66
C HIS A 96 11.07 8.81 11.27
N ILE A 97 11.21 7.68 10.57
CA ILE A 97 10.77 6.35 11.07
C ILE A 97 11.54 5.99 12.34
N TYR A 98 12.88 6.04 12.32
CA TYR A 98 13.70 5.72 13.48
C TYR A 98 13.42 6.63 14.68
N SER A 99 13.29 7.94 14.43
CA SER A 99 12.90 8.91 15.47
C SER A 99 11.53 8.58 16.09
N LYS A 100 10.56 8.14 15.28
CA LYS A 100 9.22 7.75 15.78
C LYS A 100 9.24 6.42 16.54
N LEU A 101 10.15 5.51 16.20
CA LEU A 101 10.37 4.25 16.93
C LEU A 101 11.16 4.47 18.23
N GLY A 102 11.75 5.65 18.44
CA GLY A 102 12.58 5.95 19.59
C GLY A 102 13.96 5.30 19.54
N ILE A 103 14.43 4.93 18.33
CA ILE A 103 15.74 4.32 18.10
C ILE A 103 16.74 5.44 17.86
N SER A 104 17.83 5.47 18.65
CA SER A 104 18.90 6.44 18.50
C SER A 104 19.80 6.11 17.29
N THR A 105 20.58 7.07 16.85
CA THR A 105 21.50 6.90 15.70
C THR A 105 22.51 5.79 15.94
N GLU A 106 22.96 5.65 17.18
CA GLU A 106 23.92 4.62 17.58
C GLU A 106 23.34 3.20 17.53
N GLU A 107 22.03 3.07 17.83
CA GLU A 107 21.32 1.80 17.86
C GLU A 107 20.92 1.29 16.46
N ILE A 108 20.92 2.13 15.43
CA ILE A 108 20.52 1.73 14.07
C ILE A 108 21.37 0.53 13.59
N SER A 109 22.66 0.51 13.90
CA SER A 109 23.58 -0.56 13.50
C SER A 109 23.34 -1.91 14.20
N GLU A 110 22.39 -1.97 15.12
CA GLU A 110 22.04 -3.20 15.87
C GLU A 110 20.75 -3.87 15.36
N HIS A 111 19.95 -3.15 14.57
CA HIS A 111 18.65 -3.61 14.11
C HIS A 111 18.64 -3.99 12.62
N PRO A 112 18.44 -5.27 12.27
CA PRO A 112 18.12 -5.66 10.90
C PRO A 112 16.84 -5.00 10.41
N VAL A 113 16.72 -4.77 9.09
CA VAL A 113 15.54 -4.11 8.50
C VAL A 113 14.88 -5.00 7.48
N LEU A 114 13.55 -5.16 7.59
CA LEU A 114 12.70 -5.72 6.56
C LEU A 114 11.87 -4.61 5.94
N ILE A 115 11.98 -4.46 4.61
CA ILE A 115 11.20 -3.49 3.83
C ILE A 115 10.23 -4.23 2.92
N THR A 116 8.97 -3.84 2.94
CA THR A 116 7.99 -4.36 2.00
C THR A 116 8.07 -3.65 0.67
N GLU A 117 7.87 -4.37 -0.42
CA GLU A 117 7.85 -3.80 -1.76
C GLU A 117 6.77 -4.42 -2.65
N PRO A 118 6.24 -3.69 -3.64
CA PRO A 118 5.31 -4.26 -4.59
C PRO A 118 6.01 -5.22 -5.57
N LEU A 119 5.22 -6.08 -6.20
CA LEU A 119 5.68 -6.91 -7.31
C LEU A 119 6.33 -6.07 -8.40
N LEU A 120 7.30 -6.65 -9.11
CA LEU A 120 7.98 -6.00 -10.22
C LEU A 120 8.53 -4.60 -9.87
N ASN A 121 9.00 -4.45 -8.62
CA ASN A 121 9.64 -3.21 -8.20
C ASN A 121 10.95 -3.02 -8.98
N PRO A 122 11.19 -1.84 -9.60
CA PRO A 122 12.44 -1.60 -10.31
C PRO A 122 13.66 -1.78 -9.42
N TYR A 123 14.64 -2.51 -9.92
CA TYR A 123 15.89 -2.79 -9.22
C TYR A 123 16.57 -1.53 -8.66
N ILE A 124 16.60 -0.46 -9.45
CA ILE A 124 17.17 0.83 -9.05
C ILE A 124 16.53 1.43 -7.78
N ASN A 125 15.26 1.11 -7.51
CA ASN A 125 14.60 1.57 -6.28
C ASN A 125 15.12 0.82 -5.05
N ARG A 126 15.36 -0.50 -5.17
CA ARG A 126 16.00 -1.30 -4.11
C ARG A 126 17.42 -0.85 -3.85
N GLU A 127 18.20 -0.66 -4.93
CA GLU A 127 19.59 -0.21 -4.88
C GLU A 127 19.72 1.10 -4.09
N LYS A 128 18.97 2.13 -4.45
CA LYS A 128 19.00 3.44 -3.78
C LYS A 128 18.62 3.38 -2.29
N ILE A 129 17.66 2.52 -1.95
CA ILE A 129 17.27 2.32 -0.55
C ILE A 129 18.40 1.60 0.20
N ALA A 130 18.98 0.56 -0.42
CA ALA A 130 20.07 -0.20 0.18
C ALA A 130 21.34 0.65 0.38
N ASP A 131 21.74 1.45 -0.62
CA ASP A 131 22.83 2.42 -0.50
C ASP A 131 22.63 3.30 0.74
N SER A 132 21.46 3.93 0.86
CA SER A 132 21.18 4.84 1.99
C SER A 132 21.18 4.12 3.34
N LEU A 133 20.66 2.89 3.40
CA LEU A 133 20.57 2.16 4.67
C LEU A 133 21.92 1.57 5.09
N PHE A 134 22.70 1.00 4.16
CA PHE A 134 23.99 0.42 4.48
C PHE A 134 25.09 1.47 4.63
N ASP A 135 25.19 2.39 3.67
CA ASP A 135 26.33 3.30 3.56
C ASP A 135 26.13 4.55 4.42
N ASP A 136 24.92 5.14 4.43
CA ASP A 136 24.66 6.38 5.18
C ASP A 136 24.21 6.11 6.63
N MET A 137 23.40 5.04 6.87
CA MET A 137 22.81 4.76 8.19
C MET A 137 23.51 3.63 8.94
N GLY A 138 24.26 2.76 8.28
CA GLY A 138 25.00 1.68 8.92
C GLY A 138 24.16 0.48 9.37
N VAL A 139 23.03 0.23 8.74
CA VAL A 139 22.16 -0.92 9.04
C VAL A 139 22.93 -2.24 8.92
N PRO A 140 22.81 -3.20 9.86
CA PRO A 140 23.62 -4.42 9.87
C PRO A 140 23.17 -5.44 8.82
N ALA A 141 21.85 -5.48 8.52
CA ALA A 141 21.27 -6.42 7.57
C ALA A 141 19.95 -5.88 6.99
N LEU A 142 19.66 -6.18 5.73
CA LEU A 142 18.49 -5.70 5.00
C LEU A 142 17.84 -6.85 4.22
N PHE A 143 16.50 -6.86 4.23
CA PHE A 143 15.70 -7.78 3.45
C PHE A 143 14.54 -7.07 2.76
N PHE A 144 14.37 -7.28 1.45
CA PHE A 144 13.21 -6.81 0.70
C PHE A 144 12.21 -7.96 0.51
N ALA A 145 10.97 -7.73 0.91
CA ALA A 145 9.92 -8.74 0.87
C ALA A 145 8.70 -8.27 0.05
N SER A 146 8.19 -9.15 -0.78
CA SER A 146 7.03 -8.90 -1.64
C SER A 146 5.75 -8.73 -0.83
N GLN A 147 5.05 -7.60 -0.99
CA GLN A 147 3.80 -7.28 -0.28
C GLN A 147 2.73 -8.37 -0.41
N PRO A 148 2.38 -8.89 -1.59
CA PRO A 148 1.38 -9.96 -1.68
C PRO A 148 1.76 -11.23 -0.93
N ILE A 149 3.03 -11.63 -0.96
CA ILE A 149 3.50 -12.82 -0.24
C ILE A 149 3.39 -12.62 1.26
N LEU A 150 3.78 -11.46 1.77
CA LEU A 150 3.59 -11.10 3.16
C LEU A 150 2.11 -11.10 3.56
N SER A 151 1.25 -10.57 2.69
CA SER A 151 -0.21 -10.59 2.92
C SER A 151 -0.74 -12.03 3.02
N LEU A 152 -0.21 -12.98 2.26
CA LEU A 152 -0.56 -14.39 2.39
C LEU A 152 -0.08 -14.96 3.73
N PHE A 153 1.16 -14.68 4.15
CA PHE A 153 1.70 -15.14 5.42
C PHE A 153 0.92 -14.63 6.62
N SER A 154 0.35 -13.42 6.53
CA SER A 154 -0.52 -12.88 7.58
C SER A 154 -1.79 -13.70 7.83
N THR A 155 -2.17 -14.59 6.90
CA THR A 155 -3.30 -15.51 7.03
C THR A 155 -2.89 -16.91 7.50
N SER A 156 -1.62 -17.11 7.87
CA SER A 156 -1.04 -18.41 8.18
C SER A 156 -1.14 -19.43 7.05
N ASN A 157 -1.31 -18.97 5.81
CA ASN A 157 -1.30 -19.79 4.61
C ASN A 157 0.01 -19.62 3.85
N THR A 158 0.43 -20.67 3.16
CA THR A 158 1.62 -20.67 2.29
C THR A 158 1.27 -20.86 0.81
N SER A 159 0.00 -21.12 0.50
CA SER A 159 -0.44 -21.38 -0.88
C SER A 159 -1.77 -20.70 -1.15
N GLY A 160 -1.89 -20.05 -2.32
CA GLY A 160 -3.11 -19.38 -2.77
C GLY A 160 -2.81 -18.31 -3.83
N ILE A 161 -3.84 -17.66 -4.31
CA ILE A 161 -3.72 -16.44 -5.09
C ILE A 161 -4.01 -15.23 -4.24
N ILE A 162 -3.20 -14.23 -4.34
CA ILE A 162 -3.33 -12.98 -3.61
C ILE A 162 -3.72 -11.87 -4.58
N LEU A 163 -4.79 -11.14 -4.27
CA LEU A 163 -5.10 -9.85 -4.86
C LEU A 163 -4.87 -8.79 -3.78
N GLU A 164 -3.94 -7.90 -4.02
CA GLU A 164 -3.70 -6.73 -3.20
C GLU A 164 -4.09 -5.48 -3.97
N SER A 165 -5.02 -4.69 -3.41
CA SER A 165 -5.45 -3.42 -4.00
C SER A 165 -5.25 -2.29 -3.00
N GLY A 166 -4.20 -1.51 -3.22
CA GLY A 166 -3.77 -0.37 -2.42
C GLY A 166 -4.26 0.97 -2.98
N ASP A 167 -3.65 2.04 -2.50
CA ASP A 167 -3.95 3.39 -2.96
C ASP A 167 -3.44 3.67 -4.38
N ALA A 168 -2.22 3.24 -4.69
CA ALA A 168 -1.56 3.54 -5.96
C ALA A 168 -1.21 2.32 -6.81
N VAL A 169 -1.31 1.10 -6.26
CA VAL A 169 -0.97 -0.14 -6.93
C VAL A 169 -2.04 -1.19 -6.66
N THR A 170 -2.42 -1.91 -7.70
CA THR A 170 -3.18 -3.15 -7.64
C THR A 170 -2.35 -4.26 -8.25
N GLN A 171 -2.19 -5.37 -7.54
CA GLN A 171 -1.30 -6.44 -7.92
C GLN A 171 -1.86 -7.81 -7.50
N SER A 172 -1.44 -8.85 -8.24
CA SER A 172 -1.82 -10.23 -7.96
C SER A 172 -0.67 -11.18 -8.27
N CYS A 173 -0.56 -12.23 -7.50
CA CYS A 173 0.33 -13.36 -7.79
C CYS A 173 -0.21 -14.64 -7.18
N ILE A 174 0.31 -15.76 -7.64
CA ILE A 174 0.09 -17.06 -7.00
C ILE A 174 1.36 -17.41 -6.21
N ALA A 175 1.14 -17.88 -4.98
CA ALA A 175 2.15 -18.51 -4.17
C ALA A 175 1.81 -19.99 -3.98
N TYR A 176 2.83 -20.82 -3.93
CA TYR A 176 2.72 -22.25 -3.66
C TYR A 176 3.83 -22.68 -2.70
N GLU A 177 3.45 -23.24 -1.54
CA GLU A 177 4.36 -23.67 -0.47
C GLU A 177 5.35 -22.57 -0.02
N GLY A 178 4.87 -21.33 0.03
CA GLY A 178 5.66 -20.15 0.44
C GLY A 178 6.47 -19.49 -0.67
N TYR A 179 6.52 -20.07 -1.87
CA TYR A 179 7.23 -19.51 -3.00
C TYR A 179 6.27 -18.79 -3.95
N SER A 180 6.65 -17.60 -4.36
CA SER A 180 5.93 -16.88 -5.41
C SER A 180 6.19 -17.51 -6.78
N LEU A 181 5.17 -17.47 -7.67
CA LEU A 181 5.30 -17.92 -9.05
C LEU A 181 5.45 -16.70 -9.98
N PRO A 182 6.67 -16.31 -10.40
CA PRO A 182 6.91 -15.04 -11.11
C PRO A 182 6.13 -14.91 -12.43
N ASN A 183 5.88 -16.02 -13.12
CA ASN A 183 5.10 -16.03 -14.35
C ASN A 183 3.62 -15.63 -14.15
N THR A 184 3.13 -15.64 -12.90
CA THR A 184 1.74 -15.28 -12.55
C THR A 184 1.60 -13.83 -12.10
N PHE A 185 2.69 -13.08 -12.02
CA PHE A 185 2.68 -11.70 -11.55
C PHE A 185 1.87 -10.80 -12.47
N GLU A 186 0.95 -10.08 -11.86
CA GLU A 186 0.21 -8.97 -12.44
C GLU A 186 0.39 -7.75 -11.56
N ARG A 187 0.71 -6.61 -12.17
CA ARG A 187 0.82 -5.32 -11.49
C ARG A 187 0.29 -4.22 -12.38
N PHE A 188 -0.55 -3.38 -11.79
CA PHE A 188 -1.08 -2.18 -12.41
C PHE A 188 -0.89 -0.99 -11.46
N ASP A 189 -0.34 0.08 -11.97
CA ASP A 189 -0.17 1.34 -11.25
C ASP A 189 -1.51 2.10 -11.21
N PHE A 190 -2.46 1.51 -10.48
CA PHE A 190 -3.86 1.90 -10.39
C PHE A 190 -4.44 1.43 -9.05
N GLY A 191 -5.31 2.26 -8.43
CA GLY A 191 -5.87 1.88 -7.13
C GLY A 191 -6.84 2.91 -6.52
N GLY A 192 -6.87 2.96 -5.21
CA GLY A 192 -7.78 3.82 -4.43
C GLY A 192 -7.58 5.31 -4.67
N GLY A 193 -6.37 5.74 -5.00
CA GLY A 193 -6.07 7.11 -5.39
C GLY A 193 -6.81 7.55 -6.66
N ASP A 194 -6.90 6.64 -7.64
CA ASP A 194 -7.68 6.89 -8.87
C ASP A 194 -9.17 7.00 -8.57
N VAL A 195 -9.70 6.17 -7.66
CA VAL A 195 -11.09 6.29 -7.17
C VAL A 195 -11.32 7.66 -6.53
N THR A 196 -10.38 8.14 -5.71
CA THR A 196 -10.45 9.47 -5.09
C THR A 196 -10.45 10.58 -6.13
N GLN A 197 -9.59 10.49 -7.15
CA GLN A 197 -9.54 11.47 -8.24
C GLN A 197 -10.82 11.46 -9.07
N TYR A 198 -11.34 10.29 -9.37
CA TYR A 198 -12.58 10.17 -10.13
C TYR A 198 -13.80 10.67 -9.32
N LEU A 199 -13.87 10.36 -8.02
CA LEU A 199 -14.89 10.92 -7.13
C LEU A 199 -14.81 12.46 -7.10
N LYS A 200 -13.59 13.01 -7.04
CA LYS A 200 -13.36 14.48 -7.13
C LYS A 200 -13.93 15.06 -8.43
N LEU A 201 -13.70 14.38 -9.56
CA LEU A 201 -14.22 14.80 -10.85
C LEU A 201 -15.75 14.80 -10.86
N LEU A 202 -16.37 13.70 -10.39
CA LEU A 202 -17.83 13.58 -10.32
C LEU A 202 -18.47 14.66 -9.44
N LEU A 203 -17.87 14.96 -8.29
CA LEU A 203 -18.34 16.03 -7.39
C LEU A 203 -18.20 17.42 -8.05
N LYS A 204 -17.11 17.66 -8.78
CA LYS A 204 -16.95 18.91 -9.57
C LYS A 204 -18.02 19.05 -10.65
N MET A 205 -18.36 17.97 -11.35
CA MET A 205 -19.43 17.97 -12.36
C MET A 205 -20.80 18.29 -11.73
N LYS A 206 -21.00 17.96 -10.46
CA LYS A 206 -22.20 18.37 -9.67
C LYS A 206 -22.13 19.81 -9.16
N GLY A 207 -21.07 20.57 -9.45
CA GLY A 207 -20.93 21.99 -9.11
C GLY A 207 -20.20 22.27 -7.79
N TYR A 208 -19.66 21.25 -7.09
CA TYR A 208 -18.88 21.47 -5.89
C TYR A 208 -17.49 22.04 -6.22
N LYS A 209 -17.11 23.13 -5.55
CA LYS A 209 -15.81 23.81 -5.76
C LYS A 209 -14.74 23.16 -4.89
N LEU A 210 -14.05 22.18 -5.46
CA LEU A 210 -13.03 21.38 -4.79
C LEU A 210 -11.68 21.57 -5.50
N TYR A 211 -10.94 22.66 -5.18
CA TYR A 211 -9.75 23.08 -5.94
C TYR A 211 -8.41 22.87 -5.23
N ASN A 212 -8.39 22.73 -3.89
CA ASN A 212 -7.18 22.72 -3.10
C ASN A 212 -6.64 21.30 -2.80
N SER A 213 -5.35 21.20 -2.46
CA SER A 213 -4.74 19.92 -2.04
C SER A 213 -5.37 19.33 -0.78
N ASN A 214 -5.91 20.19 0.11
CA ASN A 214 -6.66 19.78 1.30
C ASN A 214 -7.91 18.99 0.98
N GLU A 215 -8.56 19.37 -0.10
CA GLU A 215 -9.80 18.76 -0.54
C GLU A 215 -9.59 17.31 -0.98
N TYR A 216 -8.40 16.98 -1.52
CA TYR A 216 -8.06 15.60 -1.82
C TYR A 216 -8.18 14.69 -0.57
N ARG A 217 -7.70 15.15 0.59
CA ARG A 217 -7.83 14.41 1.85
C ARG A 217 -9.30 14.22 2.26
N LEU A 218 -10.11 15.28 2.11
CA LEU A 218 -11.54 15.22 2.43
C LEU A 218 -12.28 14.28 1.48
N ILE A 219 -11.94 14.31 0.19
CA ILE A 219 -12.54 13.40 -0.80
C ILE A 219 -12.09 11.96 -0.55
N ASN A 220 -10.84 11.75 -0.14
CA ASN A 220 -10.37 10.43 0.27
C ASN A 220 -11.13 9.91 1.49
N ASP A 221 -11.40 10.76 2.48
CA ASP A 221 -12.23 10.43 3.65
C ASP A 221 -13.68 10.10 3.22
N MET A 222 -14.25 10.86 2.27
CA MET A 222 -15.56 10.54 1.69
C MET A 222 -15.55 9.17 1.00
N LYS A 223 -14.50 8.85 0.22
CA LYS A 223 -14.32 7.55 -0.42
C LYS A 223 -14.29 6.43 0.60
N GLU A 224 -13.41 6.53 1.59
CA GLU A 224 -13.20 5.49 2.60
C GLU A 224 -14.46 5.22 3.43
N LYS A 225 -15.24 6.25 3.76
CA LYS A 225 -16.44 6.14 4.59
C LYS A 225 -17.70 5.75 3.82
N TYR A 226 -17.83 6.19 2.57
CA TYR A 226 -19.14 6.18 1.90
C TYR A 226 -19.15 5.52 0.52
N CYS A 227 -18.01 5.26 -0.14
CA CYS A 227 -17.99 4.50 -1.37
C CYS A 227 -18.26 3.01 -1.10
N PHE A 228 -18.99 2.38 -2.00
CA PHE A 228 -19.40 0.97 -1.87
C PHE A 228 -19.78 0.38 -3.21
N PHE A 229 -19.88 -0.93 -3.28
CA PHE A 229 -20.39 -1.67 -4.43
C PHE A 229 -21.80 -2.16 -4.18
N LEU A 230 -22.61 -2.17 -5.24
CA LEU A 230 -23.94 -2.77 -5.17
C LEU A 230 -23.83 -4.30 -5.16
N PRO A 231 -24.70 -5.01 -4.42
CA PRO A 231 -24.83 -6.44 -4.55
C PRO A 231 -25.22 -6.80 -5.98
N GLU A 232 -24.61 -7.82 -6.57
CA GLU A 232 -25.09 -8.40 -7.83
C GLU A 232 -26.38 -9.20 -7.58
N ASP A 233 -27.49 -8.52 -7.44
CA ASP A 233 -28.81 -9.16 -7.46
C ASP A 233 -29.31 -9.20 -8.90
N LYS A 234 -29.52 -10.40 -9.44
CA LYS A 234 -30.05 -10.63 -10.80
C LYS A 234 -31.42 -9.95 -11.06
N ASN A 235 -32.04 -9.45 -10.02
CA ASN A 235 -33.35 -8.79 -10.05
C ASN A 235 -33.27 -7.27 -9.78
N LEU A 236 -32.09 -6.69 -9.67
CA LEU A 236 -31.93 -5.24 -9.55
C LEU A 236 -32.08 -4.58 -10.93
N ASP A 237 -33.33 -4.21 -11.23
CA ASP A 237 -33.67 -3.31 -12.32
C ASP A 237 -33.12 -1.88 -12.03
N PHE A 238 -32.77 -1.14 -13.08
CA PHE A 238 -32.24 0.23 -12.99
C PHE A 238 -33.10 1.14 -12.10
N GLU A 239 -34.44 1.00 -12.14
CA GLU A 239 -35.37 1.76 -11.31
C GLU A 239 -35.23 1.41 -9.81
N LYS A 240 -34.99 0.14 -9.47
CA LYS A 240 -34.76 -0.29 -8.09
C LYS A 240 -33.41 0.23 -7.58
N VAL A 241 -32.37 0.17 -8.41
CA VAL A 241 -31.05 0.76 -8.11
C VAL A 241 -31.19 2.25 -7.84
N LYS A 242 -31.88 2.98 -8.70
CA LYS A 242 -32.13 4.42 -8.55
C LYS A 242 -32.88 4.74 -7.26
N LYS A 243 -33.94 4.01 -6.93
CA LYS A 243 -34.66 4.18 -5.65
C LYS A 243 -33.79 3.91 -4.43
N VAL A 244 -32.92 2.89 -4.47
CA VAL A 244 -31.96 2.61 -3.40
C VAL A 244 -30.97 3.75 -3.23
N LEU A 245 -30.55 4.37 -4.34
CA LEU A 245 -29.60 5.48 -4.37
C LEU A 245 -30.24 6.78 -3.86
N ASP A 246 -31.43 7.10 -4.33
CA ASP A 246 -32.16 8.31 -3.91
C ASP A 246 -32.47 8.29 -2.41
N ASN A 247 -32.81 7.13 -1.86
CA ASN A 247 -33.05 6.95 -0.42
C ASN A 247 -31.77 6.90 0.43
N LYS A 248 -30.56 6.86 -0.17
CA LYS A 248 -29.27 6.76 0.52
C LYS A 248 -28.37 7.97 0.31
N LYS A 249 -28.93 9.13 -0.04
CA LYS A 249 -28.15 10.39 -0.07
C LYS A 249 -27.63 10.71 1.31
N ILE A 250 -26.36 11.12 1.40
CA ILE A 250 -25.65 11.40 2.66
C ILE A 250 -25.10 12.82 2.62
N ASN A 251 -25.34 13.57 3.67
CA ASN A 251 -24.72 14.88 3.85
C ASN A 251 -23.34 14.69 4.47
N TYR A 252 -22.32 15.19 3.78
CA TYR A 252 -20.96 15.29 4.29
C TYR A 252 -20.66 16.76 4.59
N TYR A 253 -20.28 17.05 5.84
CA TYR A 253 -20.00 18.41 6.28
C TYR A 253 -18.50 18.70 6.15
N LEU A 254 -18.18 19.72 5.37
CA LEU A 254 -16.81 20.23 5.22
C LEU A 254 -16.43 21.11 6.43
N PRO A 255 -15.13 21.28 6.72
CA PRO A 255 -14.67 22.11 7.84
C PRO A 255 -15.07 23.58 7.75
N ASP A 256 -15.37 24.09 6.56
CA ASP A 256 -15.84 25.44 6.30
C ASP A 256 -17.37 25.61 6.47
N GLY A 257 -18.06 24.56 6.92
CA GLY A 257 -19.52 24.53 7.06
C GLY A 257 -20.29 24.21 5.78
N THR A 258 -19.62 24.10 4.64
CA THR A 258 -20.27 23.68 3.38
C THR A 258 -20.72 22.22 3.46
N THR A 259 -21.89 21.92 2.92
CA THR A 259 -22.42 20.55 2.87
C THR A 259 -22.29 19.99 1.46
N VAL A 260 -21.70 18.81 1.34
CA VAL A 260 -21.65 18.02 0.11
C VAL A 260 -22.69 16.90 0.21
N LEU A 261 -23.66 16.89 -0.71
CA LEU A 261 -24.66 15.83 -0.79
C LEU A 261 -24.11 14.70 -1.67
N LEU A 262 -23.75 13.58 -1.02
CA LEU A 262 -23.23 12.41 -1.68
C LEU A 262 -24.38 11.50 -2.13
N GLY A 263 -24.39 11.12 -3.41
CA GLY A 263 -25.41 10.28 -4.04
C GLY A 263 -24.79 9.06 -4.76
N ASP A 264 -25.11 8.94 -6.05
CA ASP A 264 -24.69 7.85 -6.94
C ASP A 264 -23.19 7.84 -7.27
N GLU A 265 -22.51 9.00 -7.20
CA GLU A 265 -21.07 9.10 -7.42
C GLU A 265 -20.25 8.19 -6.51
N ARG A 266 -20.77 7.81 -5.34
CA ARG A 266 -20.12 6.88 -4.43
C ARG A 266 -19.97 5.47 -5.01
N ILE A 267 -20.90 5.05 -5.84
CA ILE A 267 -20.87 3.77 -6.54
C ILE A 267 -20.13 3.91 -7.84
N VAL A 268 -20.46 4.94 -8.62
CA VAL A 268 -19.83 5.19 -9.91
C VAL A 268 -18.30 5.33 -9.76
N ALA A 269 -17.84 6.01 -8.71
CA ALA A 269 -16.41 6.15 -8.45
C ALA A 269 -15.74 4.81 -8.13
N SER A 270 -16.39 3.92 -7.39
CA SER A 270 -15.84 2.61 -7.02
C SER A 270 -15.74 1.66 -8.22
N GLU A 271 -16.67 1.76 -9.18
CA GLU A 271 -16.75 0.87 -10.34
C GLU A 271 -15.48 0.87 -11.20
N ILE A 272 -14.69 1.93 -11.19
CA ILE A 272 -13.43 1.96 -11.94
C ILE A 272 -12.45 0.88 -11.52
N LEU A 273 -12.52 0.35 -10.29
CA LEU A 273 -11.67 -0.77 -9.86
C LEU A 273 -11.97 -2.06 -10.62
N PHE A 274 -13.21 -2.25 -11.08
CA PHE A 274 -13.59 -3.38 -11.92
C PHE A 274 -13.56 -3.04 -13.42
N ASN A 275 -13.75 -1.78 -13.77
CA ASN A 275 -13.82 -1.30 -15.15
C ASN A 275 -12.97 -0.03 -15.33
N PRO A 276 -11.63 -0.13 -15.39
CA PRO A 276 -10.74 1.03 -15.53
C PRO A 276 -10.96 1.86 -16.81
N ASP A 277 -11.55 1.26 -17.85
CA ASP A 277 -11.92 1.92 -19.10
C ASP A 277 -12.85 3.13 -18.90
N ILE A 278 -13.62 3.16 -17.81
CA ILE A 278 -14.48 4.31 -17.45
C ILE A 278 -13.68 5.62 -17.37
N ILE A 279 -12.41 5.52 -16.97
CA ILE A 279 -11.49 6.67 -16.87
C ILE A 279 -10.41 6.66 -17.94
N GLY A 280 -10.61 5.89 -19.02
CA GLY A 280 -9.70 5.80 -20.16
C GLY A 280 -8.37 5.08 -19.88
N LYS A 281 -8.33 4.22 -18.87
CA LYS A 281 -7.15 3.37 -18.60
C LYS A 281 -7.37 1.98 -19.19
N GLU A 282 -6.48 1.55 -20.08
CA GLU A 282 -6.45 0.24 -20.69
C GLU A 282 -5.84 -0.81 -19.74
N TYR A 283 -6.35 -0.88 -18.49
CA TYR A 283 -5.91 -1.81 -17.48
C TYR A 283 -6.95 -2.92 -17.25
N LEU A 284 -6.52 -4.03 -16.70
CA LEU A 284 -7.44 -5.07 -16.24
C LEU A 284 -8.15 -4.62 -14.96
N GLY A 285 -9.45 -4.91 -14.85
CA GLY A 285 -10.19 -4.78 -13.61
C GLY A 285 -9.84 -5.88 -12.59
N LEU A 286 -10.23 -5.71 -11.33
CA LEU A 286 -9.86 -6.62 -10.22
C LEU A 286 -10.14 -8.09 -10.54
N THR A 287 -11.27 -8.40 -11.14
CA THR A 287 -11.63 -9.77 -11.54
C THR A 287 -10.69 -10.31 -12.61
N ASP A 288 -10.40 -9.51 -13.62
CA ASP A 288 -9.57 -9.93 -14.75
C ASP A 288 -8.11 -10.07 -14.37
N ILE A 289 -7.62 -9.29 -13.39
CA ILE A 289 -6.29 -9.42 -12.80
C ILE A 289 -6.14 -10.83 -12.16
N ILE A 290 -7.10 -11.25 -11.34
CA ILE A 290 -7.09 -12.58 -10.72
C ILE A 290 -7.12 -13.67 -11.79
N LEU A 291 -8.03 -13.57 -12.74
CA LEU A 291 -8.18 -14.57 -13.79
C LEU A 291 -6.95 -14.64 -14.70
N SER A 292 -6.31 -13.51 -14.98
CA SER A 292 -5.04 -13.46 -15.72
C SER A 292 -3.92 -14.18 -14.97
N SER A 293 -3.73 -13.87 -13.67
CA SER A 293 -2.73 -14.59 -12.84
C SER A 293 -2.98 -16.10 -12.83
N ILE A 294 -4.25 -16.53 -12.65
CA ILE A 294 -4.59 -17.97 -12.65
C ILE A 294 -4.33 -18.61 -14.02
N ASN A 295 -4.66 -17.92 -15.11
CA ASN A 295 -4.45 -18.45 -16.46
C ASN A 295 -2.97 -18.60 -16.83
N LYS A 296 -2.10 -17.81 -16.25
CA LYS A 296 -0.64 -17.91 -16.40
C LYS A 296 -0.03 -19.06 -15.59
N ALA A 297 -0.75 -19.58 -14.59
CA ALA A 297 -0.28 -20.71 -13.78
C ALA A 297 -0.40 -22.04 -14.51
N GLU A 298 0.40 -23.01 -14.07
CA GLU A 298 0.26 -24.40 -14.48
C GLU A 298 -1.15 -24.94 -14.20
N ILE A 299 -1.68 -25.75 -15.11
CA ILE A 299 -3.08 -26.24 -15.08
C ILE A 299 -3.41 -26.93 -13.76
N GLN A 300 -2.48 -27.68 -13.19
CA GLN A 300 -2.67 -28.43 -11.93
C GLN A 300 -2.75 -27.52 -10.70
N LEU A 301 -2.23 -26.29 -10.76
CA LEU A 301 -2.28 -25.33 -9.65
C LEU A 301 -3.53 -24.45 -9.67
N ARG A 302 -4.19 -24.31 -10.83
CA ARG A 302 -5.37 -23.43 -11.00
C ARG A 302 -6.53 -23.75 -10.06
N PRO A 303 -6.93 -25.03 -9.84
CA PRO A 303 -7.99 -25.34 -8.89
C PRO A 303 -7.66 -24.89 -7.45
N LYS A 304 -6.41 -25.13 -7.01
CA LYS A 304 -5.95 -24.69 -5.68
C LYS A 304 -5.97 -23.17 -5.52
N ALA A 305 -5.60 -22.43 -6.59
CA ALA A 305 -5.67 -20.98 -6.59
C ALA A 305 -7.11 -20.46 -6.42
N PHE A 306 -8.10 -21.08 -7.07
CA PHE A 306 -9.51 -20.73 -6.88
C PHE A 306 -10.03 -21.08 -5.47
N GLU A 307 -9.50 -22.13 -4.84
CA GLU A 307 -9.90 -22.54 -3.49
C GLU A 307 -9.40 -21.58 -2.39
N ASN A 308 -8.38 -20.76 -2.68
CA ASN A 308 -7.85 -19.80 -1.73
C ASN A 308 -7.48 -18.47 -2.41
N ILE A 309 -8.47 -17.62 -2.63
CA ILE A 309 -8.30 -16.26 -3.13
C ILE A 309 -8.22 -15.32 -1.93
N VAL A 310 -7.04 -14.82 -1.62
CA VAL A 310 -6.78 -13.92 -0.50
C VAL A 310 -6.88 -12.47 -0.98
N LEU A 311 -7.65 -11.65 -0.27
CA LEU A 311 -7.83 -10.22 -0.59
C LEU A 311 -7.16 -9.35 0.45
N SER A 312 -6.28 -8.45 0.01
CA SER A 312 -5.48 -7.55 0.81
C SER A 312 -5.51 -6.11 0.26
N GLY A 313 -5.02 -5.16 1.06
CA GLY A 313 -4.98 -3.74 0.73
C GLY A 313 -6.21 -2.96 1.16
N GLY A 314 -6.08 -1.63 1.21
CA GLY A 314 -7.11 -0.74 1.76
C GLY A 314 -8.43 -0.75 1.00
N ASN A 315 -8.41 -0.98 -0.32
CA ASN A 315 -9.61 -0.98 -1.15
C ASN A 315 -10.56 -2.14 -0.81
N ILE A 316 -10.06 -3.22 -0.22
CA ILE A 316 -10.88 -4.38 0.18
C ILE A 316 -11.88 -4.03 1.28
N LEU A 317 -11.61 -2.95 2.03
CA LEU A 317 -12.54 -2.42 3.04
C LEU A 317 -13.81 -1.79 2.44
N MET A 318 -13.82 -1.48 1.14
CA MET A 318 -15.02 -0.96 0.49
C MET A 318 -16.13 -2.01 0.53
N LYS A 319 -17.24 -1.62 1.14
CA LYS A 319 -18.40 -2.51 1.33
C LYS A 319 -18.88 -3.09 -0.01
N GLY A 320 -19.04 -4.40 -0.07
CA GLY A 320 -19.54 -5.12 -1.24
C GLY A 320 -18.47 -5.51 -2.26
N LEU A 321 -17.20 -5.09 -2.11
CA LEU A 321 -16.12 -5.42 -3.06
C LEU A 321 -15.91 -6.94 -3.16
N ALA A 322 -15.72 -7.62 -2.03
CA ALA A 322 -15.46 -9.06 -2.00
C ALA A 322 -16.62 -9.87 -2.58
N ASP A 323 -17.87 -9.48 -2.28
CA ASP A 323 -19.06 -10.14 -2.81
C ASP A 323 -19.19 -9.97 -4.32
N LYS A 324 -18.98 -8.73 -4.83
CA LYS A 324 -18.97 -8.44 -6.25
C LYS A 324 -17.87 -9.22 -6.97
N LEU A 325 -16.65 -9.23 -6.43
CA LEU A 325 -15.53 -9.96 -7.00
C LEU A 325 -15.83 -11.46 -7.10
N LYS A 326 -16.37 -12.05 -6.04
CA LYS A 326 -16.77 -13.46 -6.03
C LYS A 326 -17.85 -13.76 -7.08
N ALA A 327 -18.86 -12.93 -7.18
CA ALA A 327 -19.94 -13.09 -8.16
C ALA A 327 -19.41 -12.97 -9.60
N ASP A 328 -18.55 -11.99 -9.87
CA ASP A 328 -17.92 -11.80 -11.18
C ASP A 328 -17.03 -12.99 -11.57
N ILE A 329 -16.21 -13.51 -10.65
CA ILE A 329 -15.38 -14.71 -10.90
C ILE A 329 -16.30 -15.91 -11.25
N ILE A 330 -17.35 -16.16 -10.47
CA ILE A 330 -18.30 -17.26 -10.73
C ILE A 330 -18.98 -17.11 -12.10
N LYS A 331 -19.29 -15.88 -12.50
CA LYS A 331 -19.94 -15.58 -13.78
C LYS A 331 -18.98 -15.81 -14.96
N LYS A 332 -17.70 -15.44 -14.82
CA LYS A 332 -16.68 -15.59 -15.88
C LYS A 332 -16.07 -16.98 -15.96
N THR A 333 -16.17 -17.78 -14.89
CA THR A 333 -15.67 -19.15 -14.84
C THR A 333 -16.82 -20.16 -14.93
N ASN A 334 -16.59 -21.31 -15.57
CA ASN A 334 -17.58 -22.39 -15.58
C ASN A 334 -17.77 -22.93 -14.16
N LYS A 335 -19.01 -22.93 -13.67
CA LYS A 335 -19.53 -23.16 -12.31
C LYS A 335 -19.11 -24.42 -11.54
N ILE A 336 -18.15 -25.20 -12.02
CA ILE A 336 -17.73 -26.50 -11.44
C ILE A 336 -16.64 -26.31 -10.36
N LEU A 337 -16.02 -25.12 -10.28
CA LEU A 337 -14.91 -24.86 -9.39
C LEU A 337 -15.36 -24.40 -8.00
N LYS A 338 -14.70 -24.91 -6.96
CA LYS A 338 -14.83 -24.41 -5.61
C LYS A 338 -14.09 -23.07 -5.50
N ILE A 339 -14.84 -21.98 -5.40
CA ILE A 339 -14.28 -20.62 -5.34
C ILE A 339 -14.46 -20.07 -3.92
N ASN A 340 -13.35 -19.85 -3.22
CA ASN A 340 -13.34 -19.22 -1.90
C ASN A 340 -12.60 -17.90 -1.97
N VAL A 341 -13.31 -16.83 -1.66
CA VAL A 341 -12.75 -15.47 -1.56
C VAL A 341 -12.64 -15.12 -0.07
N ASN A 342 -11.43 -14.90 0.38
CA ASN A 342 -11.05 -14.73 1.78
C ASN A 342 -10.50 -13.31 2.01
N PRO A 343 -11.36 -12.31 2.33
CA PRO A 343 -10.85 -11.00 2.70
C PRO A 343 -10.16 -11.06 4.06
N ILE A 344 -8.96 -10.48 4.16
CA ILE A 344 -8.22 -10.38 5.41
C ILE A 344 -8.96 -9.44 6.36
N LYS A 345 -8.96 -9.74 7.66
CA LYS A 345 -9.68 -8.94 8.66
C LYS A 345 -9.16 -7.50 8.79
N GLU A 346 -7.83 -7.32 8.74
CA GLU A 346 -7.16 -6.01 8.74
C GLU A 346 -6.30 -5.89 7.48
N PRO A 347 -6.93 -5.79 6.28
CA PRO A 347 -6.24 -5.93 5.01
C PRO A 347 -5.21 -4.80 4.75
N GLN A 348 -5.38 -3.66 5.40
CA GLN A 348 -4.43 -2.55 5.35
C GLN A 348 -3.15 -2.79 6.17
N LEU A 349 -3.14 -3.79 7.07
CA LEU A 349 -1.99 -4.15 7.91
C LEU A 349 -1.32 -5.45 7.49
N SER A 350 -1.92 -6.19 6.56
CA SER A 350 -1.52 -7.55 6.21
C SER A 350 -0.05 -7.67 5.78
N CYS A 351 0.47 -6.72 4.99
CA CYS A 351 1.88 -6.72 4.58
C CYS A 351 2.81 -6.62 5.79
N TRP A 352 2.52 -5.70 6.71
CA TRP A 352 3.33 -5.52 7.92
C TRP A 352 3.22 -6.76 8.84
N ILE A 353 2.01 -7.30 9.03
CA ILE A 353 1.79 -8.52 9.84
C ILE A 353 2.51 -9.72 9.22
N GLY A 354 2.48 -9.87 7.89
CA GLY A 354 3.26 -10.91 7.22
C GLY A 354 4.77 -10.70 7.36
N GLY A 355 5.23 -9.45 7.35
CA GLY A 355 6.60 -9.08 7.68
C GLY A 355 6.97 -9.47 9.12
N TYR A 356 6.08 -9.26 10.07
CA TYR A 356 6.23 -9.73 11.45
C TYR A 356 6.39 -11.26 11.51
N VAL A 357 5.55 -12.00 10.81
CA VAL A 357 5.67 -13.47 10.75
C VAL A 357 7.02 -13.88 10.18
N LEU A 358 7.45 -13.28 9.08
CA LEU A 358 8.71 -13.60 8.41
C LEU A 358 9.93 -13.24 9.24
N ALA A 359 9.94 -12.05 9.86
CA ALA A 359 11.05 -11.55 10.67
C ALA A 359 11.28 -12.36 11.97
N ASN A 360 10.25 -13.10 12.43
CA ASN A 360 10.35 -13.99 13.60
C ASN A 360 10.72 -15.44 13.25
N LEU A 361 10.96 -15.76 11.97
CA LEU A 361 11.49 -17.08 11.61
C LEU A 361 12.96 -17.17 12.02
N GLY A 362 13.36 -18.31 12.60
CA GLY A 362 14.75 -18.54 12.97
C GLY A 362 15.76 -18.51 11.82
N SER A 363 15.27 -18.55 10.58
CA SER A 363 16.08 -18.43 9.36
C SER A 363 16.18 -17.01 8.81
N PHE A 364 15.49 -16.03 9.42
CA PHE A 364 15.37 -14.68 8.84
C PHE A 364 16.72 -14.00 8.62
N GLU A 365 17.62 -14.05 9.59
CA GLU A 365 18.96 -13.46 9.46
C GLU A 365 19.74 -14.02 8.26
N ASN A 366 19.61 -15.32 7.98
CA ASN A 366 20.26 -15.97 6.84
C ASN A 366 19.67 -15.52 5.48
N MET A 367 18.43 -15.05 5.49
CA MET A 367 17.75 -14.52 4.29
C MET A 367 18.19 -13.09 3.99
N CYS A 368 18.57 -12.32 5.01
CA CYS A 368 18.99 -10.94 4.87
C CYS A 368 20.30 -10.81 4.09
N VAL A 369 20.44 -9.71 3.37
CA VAL A 369 21.74 -9.21 2.90
C VAL A 369 22.44 -8.59 4.11
N SER A 370 23.58 -9.12 4.51
CA SER A 370 24.39 -8.54 5.57
C SER A 370 25.22 -7.35 5.05
N LYS A 371 25.61 -6.43 5.93
CA LYS A 371 26.49 -5.31 5.57
C LYS A 371 27.79 -5.79 4.93
N LYS A 372 28.36 -6.88 5.43
CA LYS A 372 29.56 -7.51 4.85
C LYS A 372 29.36 -7.98 3.41
N GLU A 373 28.22 -8.66 3.13
CA GLU A 373 27.90 -9.09 1.75
C GLU A 373 27.66 -7.90 0.83
N TRP A 374 27.08 -6.80 1.35
CA TRP A 374 26.92 -5.55 0.62
C TRP A 374 28.27 -4.93 0.24
N GLU A 375 29.20 -4.82 1.19
CA GLU A 375 30.56 -4.29 0.97
C GLU A 375 31.37 -5.15 -0.02
N GLU A 376 31.19 -6.49 0.00
CA GLU A 376 31.92 -7.40 -0.89
C GLU A 376 31.34 -7.47 -2.31
N LYS A 377 30.01 -7.41 -2.47
CA LYS A 377 29.32 -7.71 -3.74
C LYS A 377 28.58 -6.54 -4.35
N GLY A 378 28.39 -5.46 -3.57
CA GLY A 378 27.58 -4.30 -3.97
C GLY A 378 26.12 -4.68 -4.21
N SER A 379 25.44 -3.87 -5.00
CA SER A 379 24.02 -4.02 -5.29
C SER A 379 23.63 -5.37 -5.91
N LYS A 380 24.55 -6.07 -6.58
CA LYS A 380 24.29 -7.39 -7.19
C LYS A 380 23.77 -8.45 -6.23
N ILE A 381 24.08 -8.32 -4.93
CA ILE A 381 23.58 -9.27 -3.91
C ILE A 381 22.05 -9.20 -3.76
N LEU A 382 21.45 -8.06 -4.07
CA LEU A 382 20.00 -7.86 -4.01
C LEU A 382 19.23 -8.72 -5.04
N GLU A 383 19.87 -9.15 -6.14
CA GLU A 383 19.26 -10.06 -7.11
C GLU A 383 19.22 -11.50 -6.61
N ILE A 384 20.10 -11.85 -5.68
CA ILE A 384 20.27 -13.21 -5.17
C ILE A 384 19.40 -13.45 -3.94
N LYS A 385 19.27 -12.45 -3.07
CA LYS A 385 18.60 -12.54 -1.77
C LYS A 385 17.31 -11.69 -1.71
N THR A 386 16.39 -11.90 -2.66
CA THR A 386 15.04 -11.31 -2.65
C THR A 386 14.00 -12.38 -2.95
N ILE A 387 12.84 -12.32 -2.30
CA ILE A 387 11.70 -13.23 -2.53
C ILE A 387 10.61 -12.53 -3.32
#